data_b05dce2eecf01de44ff8a4ded447af96
#
_entry.id   b05dce2eecf01de44ff8a4ded447af96
#
_cell.length_a   1.000
_cell.length_b   1.000
_cell.length_c   1.000
_cell.angle_alpha   90.00
_cell.angle_beta   90.00
_cell.angle_gamma   90.00
#
_symmetry.space_group_name_H-M   'P 1'
#
loop_
_entity.id
_entity.type
_entity.pdbx_description
1 polymer ?
#
loop_
_entity_poly.entity_id
_entity_poly.type
_entity_poly.pdbx_seq_one_letter_code
_entity_poly.pdbx_strand_id
1 'polypeptide(L)'
;MAMVMAAVLSENVSLEDFMANPPECMEWVDGQIAEKNGMTVKHSRIQSRLDRSWGNYKDSSGQGGEVYVEVPCRTDRRVRRPDVAYLTAELVAEYGDVPTLPQSPPLIAEIVSPTDIAEDIFLKAQEYLDSGCLEVWIVFPESRWIIIVTQTQKLTFNQGSTVSTQLVLAGFSVAVEELLA
;
A
#
# COMPACT_ATOMS: atom_id res chain seq x y z
N MET A 1 -4.20 -28.56 -10.51
CA MET A 1 -3.48 -27.31 -10.35
C MET A 1 -4.35 -26.23 -11.01
N ALA A 2 -5.26 -25.64 -10.28
CA ALA A 2 -6.19 -24.64 -10.80
C ALA A 2 -5.56 -23.26 -10.59
N MET A 3 -5.21 -22.64 -11.69
CA MET A 3 -4.82 -21.23 -11.77
C MET A 3 -6.09 -20.42 -11.46
N VAL A 4 -6.14 -19.77 -10.30
CA VAL A 4 -7.20 -18.81 -10.01
C VAL A 4 -6.87 -17.55 -10.81
N MET A 5 -7.45 -17.50 -12.03
CA MET A 5 -7.44 -16.27 -12.81
C MET A 5 -8.34 -15.27 -12.08
N ALA A 6 -7.80 -14.12 -11.69
CA ALA A 6 -8.60 -12.97 -11.34
C ALA A 6 -9.62 -12.74 -12.49
N ALA A 7 -10.87 -12.49 -12.14
CA ALA A 7 -11.91 -12.23 -13.14
C ALA A 7 -11.54 -10.94 -13.87
N VAL A 8 -11.06 -11.05 -15.09
CA VAL A 8 -10.81 -9.94 -15.98
C VAL A 8 -12.16 -9.51 -16.54
N LEU A 9 -12.68 -8.40 -16.08
CA LEU A 9 -13.82 -7.73 -16.70
C LEU A 9 -13.29 -7.07 -17.99
N SER A 10 -13.62 -7.66 -19.14
CA SER A 10 -13.15 -7.22 -20.45
C SER A 10 -13.94 -5.98 -20.93
N GLU A 11 -13.65 -4.83 -20.39
CA GLU A 11 -13.93 -3.56 -21.04
C GLU A 11 -12.57 -2.85 -21.19
N ASN A 12 -12.26 -2.40 -22.40
CA ASN A 12 -11.11 -1.54 -22.67
C ASN A 12 -11.40 -0.14 -22.11
N VAL A 13 -11.20 0.01 -20.80
CA VAL A 13 -11.31 1.30 -20.12
C VAL A 13 -9.96 2.00 -20.25
N SER A 14 -9.95 3.25 -20.72
CA SER A 14 -8.69 4.01 -20.76
C SER A 14 -8.18 4.29 -19.35
N LEU A 15 -6.90 4.57 -19.22
CA LEU A 15 -6.30 4.96 -17.95
C LEU A 15 -6.98 6.22 -17.39
N GLU A 16 -7.25 7.18 -18.25
CA GLU A 16 -7.87 8.46 -17.92
C GLU A 16 -9.29 8.27 -17.40
N ASP A 17 -10.11 7.44 -18.07
CA ASP A 17 -11.48 7.13 -17.65
C ASP A 17 -11.49 6.39 -16.30
N PHE A 18 -10.57 5.43 -16.11
CA PHE A 18 -10.43 4.73 -14.83
C PHE A 18 -10.03 5.70 -13.71
N MET A 19 -9.06 6.58 -13.93
CA MET A 19 -8.61 7.56 -12.94
C MET A 19 -9.71 8.55 -12.55
N ALA A 20 -10.56 8.94 -13.50
CA ALA A 20 -11.66 9.86 -13.25
C ALA A 20 -12.78 9.22 -12.41
N ASN A 21 -12.98 7.92 -12.52
CA ASN A 21 -14.04 7.20 -11.81
C ASN A 21 -13.60 5.76 -11.48
N PRO A 22 -12.64 5.59 -10.55
CA PRO A 22 -12.08 4.28 -10.23
C PRO A 22 -13.11 3.39 -9.50
N PRO A 23 -13.46 2.22 -10.05
CA PRO A 23 -14.37 1.30 -9.37
C PRO A 23 -13.80 0.82 -8.04
N GLU A 24 -14.68 0.55 -7.08
CA GLU A 24 -14.26 0.01 -5.77
C GLU A 24 -13.56 -1.34 -5.92
N CYS A 25 -12.52 -1.55 -5.12
CA CYS A 25 -11.72 -2.79 -5.09
C CYS A 25 -11.07 -3.18 -6.42
N MET A 26 -10.95 -2.27 -7.37
CA MET A 26 -10.36 -2.54 -8.68
C MET A 26 -9.05 -1.76 -8.87
N GLU A 27 -8.12 -2.38 -9.57
CA GLU A 27 -6.89 -1.79 -10.09
C GLU A 27 -6.95 -1.75 -11.63
N TRP A 28 -6.24 -0.81 -12.24
CA TRP A 28 -6.03 -0.80 -13.69
C TRP A 28 -4.60 -1.23 -13.99
N VAL A 29 -4.48 -2.35 -14.71
CA VAL A 29 -3.20 -3.00 -14.96
C VAL A 29 -3.05 -3.30 -16.45
N ASP A 30 -2.13 -2.61 -17.10
CA ASP A 30 -1.77 -2.85 -18.51
C ASP A 30 -2.98 -2.87 -19.47
N GLY A 31 -3.95 -1.97 -19.28
CA GLY A 31 -5.16 -1.86 -20.10
C GLY A 31 -6.35 -2.72 -19.62
N GLN A 32 -6.21 -3.40 -18.50
CA GLN A 32 -7.24 -4.28 -17.96
C GLN A 32 -7.64 -3.86 -16.55
N ILE A 33 -8.92 -4.03 -16.22
CA ILE A 33 -9.42 -3.89 -14.86
C ILE A 33 -9.21 -5.22 -14.14
N ALA A 34 -8.47 -5.19 -13.04
CA ALA A 34 -8.19 -6.35 -12.20
C ALA A 34 -8.80 -6.16 -10.81
N GLU A 35 -9.55 -7.16 -10.35
CA GLU A 35 -10.03 -7.17 -8.97
C GLU A 35 -8.86 -7.36 -8.01
N LYS A 36 -8.77 -6.51 -6.99
CA LYS A 36 -7.83 -6.69 -5.90
C LYS A 36 -8.24 -7.91 -5.09
N ASN A 37 -7.39 -8.94 -5.07
CA ASN A 37 -7.67 -10.23 -4.45
C ASN A 37 -8.09 -10.14 -2.98
N GLY A 38 -9.00 -11.03 -2.62
CA GLY A 38 -9.79 -11.01 -1.42
C GLY A 38 -9.04 -10.89 -0.10
N MET A 39 -9.45 -9.94 0.70
CA MET A 39 -8.98 -9.74 2.06
C MET A 39 -9.48 -10.86 2.98
N THR A 40 -8.58 -11.48 3.70
CA THR A 40 -8.93 -12.34 4.83
C THR A 40 -9.23 -11.50 6.08
N VAL A 41 -9.90 -12.07 7.07
CA VAL A 41 -10.11 -11.42 8.38
C VAL A 41 -8.77 -11.00 9.01
N LYS A 42 -7.73 -11.82 8.85
CA LYS A 42 -6.37 -11.52 9.33
C LYS A 42 -5.79 -10.32 8.60
N HIS A 43 -5.91 -10.26 7.27
CA HIS A 43 -5.48 -9.14 6.46
C HIS A 43 -6.17 -7.83 6.91
N SER A 44 -7.50 -7.81 6.99
CA SER A 44 -8.27 -6.64 7.42
C SER A 44 -7.90 -6.16 8.83
N ARG A 45 -7.59 -7.08 9.74
CA ARG A 45 -7.14 -6.74 11.09
C ARG A 45 -5.77 -6.03 11.08
N ILE A 46 -4.82 -6.53 10.30
CA ILE A 46 -3.48 -5.92 10.17
C ILE A 46 -3.59 -4.56 9.50
N GLN A 47 -4.37 -4.45 8.44
CA GLN A 47 -4.66 -3.19 7.75
C GLN A 47 -5.21 -2.13 8.73
N SER A 48 -6.22 -2.48 9.52
CA SER A 48 -6.80 -1.60 10.54
C SER A 48 -5.81 -1.22 11.65
N ARG A 49 -4.86 -2.08 11.99
CA ARG A 49 -3.82 -1.75 12.97
C ARG A 49 -2.79 -0.79 12.42
N LEU A 50 -2.33 -1.00 11.17
CA LEU A 50 -1.41 -0.10 10.50
C LEU A 50 -2.03 1.28 10.33
N ASP A 51 -3.24 1.37 9.79
CA ASP A 51 -4.00 2.61 9.64
C ASP A 51 -4.05 3.38 10.96
N ARG A 52 -4.51 2.74 12.03
CA ARG A 52 -4.61 3.34 13.34
C ARG A 52 -3.25 3.72 13.94
N SER A 53 -2.22 2.91 13.75
CA SER A 53 -0.88 3.18 14.32
C SER A 53 -0.24 4.37 13.65
N TRP A 54 -0.28 4.45 12.33
CA TRP A 54 0.23 5.61 11.58
C TRP A 54 -0.62 6.85 11.84
N GLY A 55 -1.96 6.71 11.87
CA GLY A 55 -2.88 7.80 12.17
C GLY A 55 -2.66 8.40 13.55
N ASN A 56 -2.61 7.59 14.60
CA ASN A 56 -2.33 8.07 15.95
C ASN A 56 -0.97 8.75 16.05
N TYR A 57 0.03 8.20 15.37
CA TYR A 57 1.37 8.78 15.43
C TYR A 57 1.46 10.12 14.71
N LYS A 58 0.91 10.27 13.51
CA LYS A 58 0.89 11.55 12.79
C LYS A 58 0.25 12.67 13.62
N ASP A 59 -0.84 12.33 14.33
CA ASP A 59 -1.56 13.30 15.18
C ASP A 59 -0.74 13.65 16.43
N SER A 60 -0.21 12.65 17.13
CA SER A 60 0.54 12.87 18.38
C SER A 60 1.90 13.52 18.17
N SER A 61 2.55 13.27 17.03
CA SER A 61 3.85 13.87 16.67
C SER A 61 3.75 15.26 16.05
N GLY A 62 2.54 15.67 15.65
CA GLY A 62 2.31 16.95 14.98
C GLY A 62 2.80 17.00 13.54
N GLN A 63 3.12 15.87 12.91
CA GLN A 63 3.57 15.83 11.52
C GLN A 63 2.43 16.08 10.51
N GLY A 64 1.17 15.92 10.94
CA GLY A 64 0.00 16.13 10.09
C GLY A 64 -0.13 15.09 8.98
N GLY A 65 -0.77 15.47 7.88
CA GLY A 65 -1.08 14.54 6.79
C GLY A 65 -2.27 13.64 7.10
N GLU A 66 -2.51 12.64 6.24
CA GLU A 66 -3.59 11.67 6.42
C GLU A 66 -3.17 10.25 6.06
N VAL A 67 -3.80 9.28 6.72
CA VAL A 67 -3.67 7.86 6.41
C VAL A 67 -4.93 7.42 5.66
N TYR A 68 -4.73 6.68 4.58
CA TYR A 68 -5.79 6.17 3.72
C TYR A 68 -5.70 4.65 3.59
N VAL A 69 -6.86 4.03 3.46
CA VAL A 69 -6.99 2.61 3.16
C VAL A 69 -7.51 2.46 1.73
N GLU A 70 -6.88 1.60 0.94
CA GLU A 70 -7.32 1.29 -0.43
C GLU A 70 -7.42 2.54 -1.34
N VAL A 71 -6.64 3.58 -1.11
CA VAL A 71 -6.67 4.78 -1.94
C VAL A 71 -6.12 4.49 -3.34
N PRO A 72 -6.86 4.82 -4.43
CA PRO A 72 -6.33 4.62 -5.77
C PRO A 72 -5.22 5.62 -6.06
N CYS A 73 -4.11 5.14 -6.57
CA CYS A 73 -2.97 5.96 -6.95
C CYS A 73 -2.39 5.51 -8.29
N ARG A 74 -2.01 6.49 -9.11
CA ARG A 74 -1.31 6.24 -10.36
C ARG A 74 0.15 5.85 -10.08
N THR A 75 0.60 4.83 -10.78
CA THR A 75 2.02 4.55 -11.02
C THR A 75 2.38 4.93 -12.46
N ASP A 76 3.55 4.60 -12.95
CA ASP A 76 3.96 4.99 -14.33
C ASP A 76 2.90 4.58 -15.38
N ARG A 77 2.45 3.33 -15.34
CA ARG A 77 1.54 2.78 -16.35
C ARG A 77 0.27 2.12 -15.78
N ARG A 78 0.02 2.22 -14.48
CA ARG A 78 -1.07 1.51 -13.80
C ARG A 78 -1.76 2.40 -12.78
N VAL A 79 -2.92 1.96 -12.33
CA VAL A 79 -3.55 2.47 -11.11
C VAL A 79 -3.62 1.34 -10.11
N ARG A 80 -2.99 1.54 -8.98
CA ARG A 80 -2.91 0.60 -7.87
C ARG A 80 -3.74 1.08 -6.68
N ARG A 81 -4.01 0.14 -5.76
CA ARG A 81 -4.65 0.43 -4.47
C ARG A 81 -3.83 -0.20 -3.35
N PRO A 82 -2.87 0.52 -2.76
CA PRO A 82 -2.14 0.00 -1.60
C PRO A 82 -3.08 -0.24 -0.42
N ASP A 83 -2.77 -1.25 0.40
CA ASP A 83 -3.61 -1.59 1.56
C ASP A 83 -3.70 -0.44 2.56
N VAL A 84 -2.56 0.20 2.87
CA VAL A 84 -2.49 1.39 3.70
C VAL A 84 -1.50 2.37 3.07
N ALA A 85 -1.83 3.65 3.10
CA ALA A 85 -1.00 4.72 2.55
C ALA A 85 -1.03 5.95 3.46
N TYR A 86 0.10 6.65 3.57
CA TYR A 86 0.18 7.93 4.24
C TYR A 86 0.58 9.02 3.25
N LEU A 87 -0.16 10.12 3.27
CA LEU A 87 0.13 11.34 2.54
C LEU A 87 0.57 12.43 3.51
N THR A 88 1.60 13.19 3.14
CA THR A 88 2.01 14.37 3.90
C THR A 88 0.93 15.46 3.86
N ALA A 89 1.00 16.42 4.77
CA ALA A 89 0.02 17.52 4.82
C ALA A 89 -0.04 18.32 3.50
N GLU A 90 1.10 18.49 2.83
CA GLU A 90 1.19 19.16 1.53
C GLU A 90 0.44 18.40 0.45
N LEU A 91 0.64 17.07 0.38
CA LEU A 91 -0.05 16.22 -0.62
C LEU A 91 -1.55 16.12 -0.33
N VAL A 92 -1.94 16.12 0.94
CA VAL A 92 -3.38 16.18 1.31
C VAL A 92 -3.99 17.50 0.86
N ALA A 93 -3.30 18.62 1.06
CA ALA A 93 -3.79 19.93 0.63
C ALA A 93 -3.90 20.04 -0.90
N GLU A 94 -3.03 19.36 -1.64
CA GLU A 94 -3.01 19.39 -3.10
C GLU A 94 -3.98 18.37 -3.74
N TYR A 95 -4.06 17.15 -3.19
CA TYR A 95 -4.75 16.01 -3.81
C TYR A 95 -5.82 15.35 -2.94
N GLY A 96 -6.17 15.92 -1.80
CA GLY A 96 -7.11 15.27 -0.86
C GLY A 96 -8.52 15.02 -1.40
N ASP A 97 -8.92 15.74 -2.45
CA ASP A 97 -10.26 15.66 -3.05
C ASP A 97 -10.29 15.01 -4.46
N VAL A 98 -9.15 14.49 -4.95
CA VAL A 98 -9.13 13.85 -6.27
C VAL A 98 -9.64 12.40 -6.20
N PRO A 99 -10.29 11.87 -7.25
CA PRO A 99 -10.76 10.49 -7.27
C PRO A 99 -9.61 9.46 -7.33
N THR A 100 -8.47 9.83 -7.90
CA THR A 100 -7.26 9.01 -8.01
C THR A 100 -6.04 9.90 -7.83
N LEU A 101 -5.14 9.53 -6.93
CA LEU A 101 -3.88 10.25 -6.74
C LEU A 101 -3.04 10.19 -8.03
N PRO A 102 -2.44 11.31 -8.47
CA PRO A 102 -1.66 11.34 -9.70
C PRO A 102 -0.28 10.67 -9.59
N GLN A 103 0.11 10.28 -8.39
CA GLN A 103 1.38 9.63 -8.05
C GLN A 103 1.20 8.65 -6.90
N SER A 104 2.21 7.83 -6.63
CA SER A 104 2.22 6.96 -5.46
C SER A 104 2.37 7.76 -4.16
N PRO A 105 1.65 7.38 -3.07
CA PRO A 105 1.85 7.95 -1.73
C PRO A 105 3.28 7.78 -1.23
N PRO A 106 3.81 8.73 -0.43
CA PRO A 106 5.19 8.66 0.07
C PRO A 106 5.51 7.45 0.95
N LEU A 107 4.51 6.95 1.71
CA LEU A 107 4.63 5.74 2.53
C LEU A 107 3.45 4.82 2.23
N ILE A 108 3.75 3.57 1.94
CA ILE A 108 2.77 2.53 1.57
C ILE A 108 3.03 1.27 2.40
N ALA A 109 1.97 0.56 2.75
CA ALA A 109 2.03 -0.82 3.20
C ALA A 109 1.19 -1.74 2.29
N GLU A 110 1.76 -2.89 1.92
CA GLU A 110 1.11 -4.01 1.25
C GLU A 110 1.13 -5.23 2.19
N ILE A 111 -0.02 -5.80 2.45
CA ILE A 111 -0.19 -6.96 3.33
C ILE A 111 -0.36 -8.20 2.47
N VAL A 112 0.64 -9.05 2.48
CA VAL A 112 0.71 -10.24 1.62
C VAL A 112 -0.36 -11.25 2.00
N SER A 113 -1.15 -11.66 1.02
CA SER A 113 -2.14 -12.72 1.13
C SER A 113 -1.53 -14.10 0.81
N PRO A 114 -2.11 -15.21 1.31
CA PRO A 114 -1.56 -16.54 1.06
C PRO A 114 -1.50 -16.97 -0.43
N THR A 115 -2.25 -16.29 -1.28
CA THR A 115 -2.29 -16.55 -2.73
C THR A 115 -1.36 -15.67 -3.55
N ASP A 116 -0.72 -14.68 -2.92
CA ASP A 116 0.18 -13.75 -3.59
C ASP A 116 1.52 -14.41 -3.93
N ILE A 117 2.06 -14.04 -5.07
CA ILE A 117 3.40 -14.44 -5.49
C ILE A 117 4.38 -13.38 -4.96
N ALA A 118 5.35 -13.82 -4.17
CA ALA A 118 6.29 -12.90 -3.52
C ALA A 118 7.05 -12.01 -4.52
N GLU A 119 7.40 -12.55 -5.70
CA GLU A 119 8.08 -11.81 -6.75
C GLU A 119 7.21 -10.65 -7.26
N ASP A 120 5.92 -10.89 -7.48
CA ASP A 120 4.98 -9.85 -7.93
C ASP A 120 4.81 -8.73 -6.90
N ILE A 121 4.84 -9.08 -5.61
CA ILE A 121 4.77 -8.08 -4.51
C ILE A 121 6.01 -7.18 -4.53
N PHE A 122 7.21 -7.74 -4.75
CA PHE A 122 8.44 -6.93 -4.86
C PHE A 122 8.45 -6.07 -6.13
N LEU A 123 7.93 -6.57 -7.26
CA LEU A 123 7.76 -5.79 -8.47
C LEU A 123 6.78 -4.63 -8.26
N LYS A 124 5.66 -4.89 -7.56
CA LYS A 124 4.68 -3.86 -7.18
C LYS A 124 5.31 -2.80 -6.26
N ALA A 125 6.13 -3.22 -5.28
CA ALA A 125 6.86 -2.29 -4.42
C ALA A 125 7.83 -1.39 -5.21
N GLN A 126 8.55 -1.96 -6.18
CA GLN A 126 9.42 -1.18 -7.06
C GLN A 126 8.63 -0.20 -7.93
N GLU A 127 7.48 -0.62 -8.47
CA GLU A 127 6.56 0.22 -9.23
C GLU A 127 6.11 1.45 -8.42
N TYR A 128 5.79 1.29 -7.14
CA TYR A 128 5.47 2.41 -6.24
C TYR A 128 6.66 3.35 -6.04
N LEU A 129 7.84 2.80 -5.77
CA LEU A 129 9.06 3.59 -5.57
C LEU A 129 9.44 4.42 -6.80
N ASP A 130 9.25 3.86 -8.00
CA ASP A 130 9.52 4.55 -9.27
C ASP A 130 8.49 5.64 -9.58
N SER A 131 7.39 5.68 -8.84
CA SER A 131 6.24 6.57 -9.05
C SER A 131 6.00 7.58 -7.91
N GLY A 132 7.02 7.85 -7.09
CA GLY A 132 6.98 8.89 -6.07
C GLY A 132 6.91 8.37 -4.62
N CYS A 133 6.74 7.07 -4.40
CA CYS A 133 6.84 6.48 -3.07
C CYS A 133 8.29 6.51 -2.58
N LEU A 134 8.48 6.79 -1.30
CA LEU A 134 9.79 6.81 -0.67
C LEU A 134 10.09 5.53 0.11
N GLU A 135 9.03 4.93 0.67
CA GLU A 135 9.14 3.78 1.56
C GLU A 135 7.93 2.85 1.43
N VAL A 136 8.17 1.57 1.15
CA VAL A 136 7.14 0.52 1.07
C VAL A 136 7.37 -0.50 2.17
N TRP A 137 6.34 -0.77 2.96
CA TRP A 137 6.29 -1.85 3.93
C TRP A 137 5.60 -3.07 3.32
N ILE A 138 6.34 -4.15 3.12
CA ILE A 138 5.77 -5.44 2.71
C ILE A 138 5.58 -6.28 3.98
N VAL A 139 4.32 -6.52 4.32
CA VAL A 139 3.92 -7.21 5.55
C VAL A 139 3.56 -8.65 5.24
N PHE A 140 4.27 -9.62 5.82
CA PHE A 140 4.05 -11.04 5.65
C PHE A 140 3.40 -11.63 6.92
N PRO A 141 2.06 -11.78 6.95
CA PRO A 141 1.36 -12.22 8.16
C PRO A 141 1.70 -13.64 8.62
N GLU A 142 1.97 -14.55 7.68
CA GLU A 142 2.20 -15.96 8.01
C GLU A 142 3.61 -16.20 8.55
N SER A 143 4.62 -15.61 7.94
CA SER A 143 6.02 -15.69 8.40
C SER A 143 6.33 -14.71 9.53
N ARG A 144 5.42 -13.75 9.82
CA ARG A 144 5.58 -12.69 10.81
C ARG A 144 6.80 -11.81 10.55
N TRP A 145 6.98 -11.45 9.29
CA TRP A 145 8.03 -10.55 8.84
C TRP A 145 7.43 -9.25 8.31
N ILE A 146 8.19 -8.17 8.44
CA ILE A 146 7.97 -6.91 7.74
C ILE A 146 9.26 -6.56 7.01
N ILE A 147 9.16 -6.31 5.71
CA ILE A 147 10.29 -5.88 4.89
C ILE A 147 10.02 -4.45 4.46
N ILE A 148 10.91 -3.54 4.83
CA ILE A 148 10.89 -2.16 4.35
C ILE A 148 11.76 -2.06 3.12
N VAL A 149 11.19 -1.53 2.04
CA VAL A 149 11.87 -1.31 0.77
C VAL A 149 11.91 0.18 0.50
N THR A 150 13.10 0.69 0.23
CA THR A 150 13.36 2.04 -0.28
C THR A 150 14.16 1.96 -1.57
N GLN A 151 14.43 3.07 -2.23
CA GLN A 151 15.29 3.08 -3.43
C GLN A 151 16.71 2.55 -3.18
N THR A 152 17.20 2.61 -1.95
CA THR A 152 18.62 2.31 -1.65
C THR A 152 18.83 1.08 -0.80
N GLN A 153 17.79 0.59 -0.11
CA GLN A 153 17.93 -0.50 0.85
C GLN A 153 16.66 -1.34 1.02
N LYS A 154 16.87 -2.55 1.52
CA LYS A 154 15.82 -3.45 2.00
C LYS A 154 16.17 -3.87 3.42
N LEU A 155 15.27 -3.63 4.37
CA LEU A 155 15.44 -3.97 5.78
C LEU A 155 14.39 -4.98 6.19
N THR A 156 14.81 -6.04 6.88
CA THR A 156 13.89 -7.10 7.33
C THR A 156 13.76 -7.07 8.85
N PHE A 157 12.51 -7.08 9.31
CA PHE A 157 12.14 -7.14 10.72
C PHE A 157 11.28 -8.38 10.96
N ASN A 158 11.59 -9.12 12.02
CA ASN A 158 10.88 -10.33 12.39
C ASN A 158 10.26 -10.20 13.78
N GLN A 159 9.56 -11.23 14.20
CA GLN A 159 8.99 -11.32 15.55
C GLN A 159 10.08 -11.06 16.60
N GLY A 160 9.77 -10.22 17.60
CA GLY A 160 10.71 -9.76 18.63
C GLY A 160 11.46 -8.48 18.25
N SER A 161 11.30 -8.00 17.00
CA SER A 161 11.89 -6.73 16.55
C SER A 161 10.90 -5.56 16.68
N THR A 162 11.43 -4.36 16.78
CA THR A 162 10.70 -3.11 16.57
C THR A 162 10.98 -2.62 15.16
N VAL A 163 9.92 -2.45 14.36
CA VAL A 163 10.00 -1.85 13.03
C VAL A 163 9.79 -0.34 13.13
N SER A 164 10.54 0.42 12.36
CA SER A 164 10.44 1.88 12.31
C SER A 164 10.47 2.38 10.87
N THR A 165 9.76 3.49 10.62
CA THR A 165 9.86 4.20 9.35
C THR A 165 11.27 4.75 9.15
N GLN A 166 11.70 4.82 7.89
CA GLN A 166 13.07 5.20 7.52
C GLN A 166 13.15 6.61 6.95
N LEU A 167 12.20 7.00 6.11
CA LEU A 167 12.22 8.24 5.34
C LEU A 167 10.99 9.11 5.55
N VAL A 168 9.87 8.51 5.90
CA VAL A 168 8.56 9.18 6.01
C VAL A 168 8.01 8.93 7.40
N LEU A 169 7.16 9.83 7.92
CA LEU A 169 6.56 9.71 9.25
C LEU A 169 7.65 9.53 10.34
N ALA A 170 8.61 10.44 10.34
CA ALA A 170 9.87 10.36 11.09
C ALA A 170 9.66 10.07 12.57
N GLY A 171 10.34 9.04 13.09
CA GLY A 171 10.30 8.63 14.50
C GLY A 171 9.18 7.62 14.82
N PHE A 172 8.34 7.25 13.87
CA PHE A 172 7.38 6.17 14.09
C PHE A 172 8.10 4.83 14.31
N SER A 173 7.66 4.10 15.31
CA SER A 173 8.12 2.72 15.55
C SER A 173 7.05 1.91 16.27
N VAL A 174 7.02 0.60 16.02
CA VAL A 174 6.05 -0.31 16.61
C VAL A 174 6.64 -1.73 16.68
N ALA A 175 6.28 -2.50 17.70
CA ALA A 175 6.68 -3.91 17.77
C ALA A 175 6.00 -4.72 16.65
N VAL A 176 6.75 -5.60 15.98
CA VAL A 176 6.22 -6.44 14.90
C VAL A 176 5.04 -7.28 15.40
N GLU A 177 5.12 -7.83 16.61
CA GLU A 177 4.04 -8.62 17.19
C GLU A 177 2.77 -7.80 17.50
N GLU A 178 2.88 -6.51 17.77
CA GLU A 178 1.72 -5.64 17.98
C GLU A 178 0.91 -5.47 16.70
N LEU A 179 1.58 -5.34 15.56
CA LEU A 179 0.92 -5.26 14.26
C LEU A 179 0.35 -6.61 13.82
N LEU A 180 1.06 -7.72 14.06
CA LEU A 180 0.76 -9.03 13.50
C LEU A 180 0.04 -10.00 14.45
N ALA A 181 -0.34 -9.55 15.65
CA ALA A 181 -1.03 -10.38 16.65
C ALA A 181 -2.45 -10.80 16.24
#